data_ae85efaa5ca61b792b061e7f8fcaaf81
#
_entry.id   ae85efaa5ca61b792b061e7f8fcaaf81
#
_cell.length_a   1.000
_cell.length_b   1.000
_cell.length_c   1.000
_cell.angle_alpha   90.00
_cell.angle_beta   90.00
_cell.angle_gamma   90.00
#
_symmetry.space_group_name_H-M   'P 1'
#
loop_
_entity.id
_entity.type
_entity.pdbx_description
1 polymer ?
#
loop_
_entity_poly.entity_id
_entity_poly.type
_entity_poly.pdbx_seq_one_letter_code
_entity_poly.pdbx_strand_id
1 'polypeptide(L)'
;MTVTGSVPTGWVPTGWPDGVHPPGSPGFEQTAVSWLLDVVPPDYRLHGVLMRHPIALATLARHHLAACVEGARQGYRSARAELGKDLPPSGLTAVLAAYQAEGRRLVATARAAELVSRALRGETFVPRLTG
;
A
#
# COMPACT_ATOMS: atom_id res chain seq x y z
N MET A 1 31.26 20.87 -10.59
CA MET A 1 30.62 19.82 -9.98
C MET A 1 29.29 19.55 -10.60
N THR A 2 29.00 18.44 -10.75
CA THR A 2 27.76 18.12 -11.30
C THR A 2 26.87 17.57 -10.21
N VAL A 3 25.66 17.86 -10.35
CA VAL A 3 24.70 17.33 -9.44
C VAL A 3 23.81 16.41 -10.18
N THR A 4 24.38 15.71 -11.11
CA THR A 4 23.62 14.74 -11.85
C THR A 4 23.01 13.76 -10.89
N GLY A 5 21.75 13.50 -11.04
CA GLY A 5 21.05 12.60 -10.16
C GLY A 5 20.56 13.23 -8.88
N SER A 6 20.72 14.53 -8.71
CA SER A 6 20.10 15.21 -7.59
C SER A 6 18.60 15.01 -7.63
N VAL A 7 18.06 14.60 -6.51
CA VAL A 7 16.61 14.47 -6.36
C VAL A 7 16.06 15.82 -5.91
N PRO A 8 15.04 16.35 -6.58
CA PRO A 8 14.41 17.58 -6.11
C PRO A 8 13.91 17.45 -4.68
N THR A 9 14.01 18.52 -3.93
CA THR A 9 13.52 18.55 -2.56
C THR A 9 12.03 18.19 -2.54
N GLY A 10 11.67 17.23 -1.71
CA GLY A 10 10.30 16.79 -1.57
C GLY A 10 9.80 15.84 -2.66
N TRP A 11 10.67 15.48 -3.62
CA TRP A 11 10.27 14.55 -4.65
C TRP A 11 10.04 13.15 -4.09
N VAL A 12 8.99 12.50 -4.57
CA VAL A 12 8.69 11.11 -4.22
C VAL A 12 8.37 10.34 -5.49
N PRO A 13 8.61 9.02 -5.50
CA PRO A 13 8.29 8.21 -6.68
C PRO A 13 6.78 8.10 -6.89
N THR A 14 6.40 7.83 -8.14
CA THR A 14 5.00 7.58 -8.46
C THR A 14 4.46 6.43 -7.63
N GLY A 15 3.32 6.63 -7.02
CA GLY A 15 2.70 5.63 -6.14
C GLY A 15 3.04 5.81 -4.66
N TRP A 16 3.88 6.79 -4.33
CA TRP A 16 4.19 7.10 -2.94
C TRP A 16 2.92 7.52 -2.21
N PRO A 17 2.70 7.06 -0.97
CA PRO A 17 1.46 7.37 -0.27
C PRO A 17 1.42 8.81 0.21
N ASP A 18 0.23 9.41 0.12
CA ASP A 18 0.00 10.71 0.72
C ASP A 18 0.16 10.62 2.23
N GLY A 19 0.69 11.66 2.82
CA GLY A 19 0.85 11.72 4.28
C GLY A 19 2.15 11.11 4.80
N VAL A 20 2.92 10.43 3.95
CA VAL A 20 4.25 9.97 4.34
C VAL A 20 5.28 10.93 3.77
N HIS A 21 6.11 11.49 4.64
CA HIS A 21 7.14 12.44 4.23
C HIS A 21 8.16 11.78 3.31
N PRO A 22 8.81 12.55 2.45
CA PRO A 22 9.77 11.94 1.51
C PRO A 22 10.88 11.19 2.21
N PRO A 23 11.44 10.13 1.57
CA PRO A 23 12.57 9.40 2.14
C PRO A 23 13.73 10.36 2.44
N GLY A 24 14.36 10.15 3.58
CA GLY A 24 15.49 10.98 3.99
C GLY A 24 15.14 12.32 4.58
N SER A 25 13.85 12.71 4.57
CA SER A 25 13.42 13.96 5.15
C SER A 25 13.09 13.78 6.63
N PRO A 26 13.08 14.89 7.41
CA PRO A 26 12.62 14.81 8.78
C PRO A 26 11.17 14.31 8.84
N GLY A 27 10.90 13.42 9.76
CA GLY A 27 9.56 12.87 9.93
C GLY A 27 9.23 11.72 8.99
N PHE A 28 10.15 11.31 8.09
CA PHE A 28 9.87 10.18 7.21
C PHE A 28 9.51 8.92 7.99
N GLU A 29 10.37 8.50 8.91
CA GLU A 29 10.14 7.25 9.62
C GLU A 29 8.85 7.30 10.45
N GLN A 30 8.64 8.40 11.15
CA GLN A 30 7.45 8.57 11.97
C GLN A 30 6.15 8.52 11.15
N THR A 31 6.12 9.25 10.03
CA THR A 31 4.94 9.26 9.17
C THR A 31 4.76 7.93 8.45
N ALA A 32 5.86 7.24 8.12
CA ALA A 32 5.79 5.91 7.53
C ALA A 32 5.15 4.91 8.50
N VAL A 33 5.57 4.90 9.76
CA VAL A 33 5.00 4.01 10.77
C VAL A 33 3.51 4.30 10.97
N SER A 34 3.15 5.57 11.08
CA SER A 34 1.75 5.96 11.24
C SER A 34 0.89 5.47 10.06
N TRP A 35 1.38 5.68 8.85
CA TRP A 35 0.66 5.26 7.65
C TRP A 35 0.54 3.73 7.57
N LEU A 36 1.63 3.01 7.87
CA LEU A 36 1.60 1.54 7.84
C LEU A 36 0.59 0.99 8.84
N LEU A 37 0.50 1.59 10.02
CA LEU A 37 -0.48 1.15 11.02
C LEU A 37 -1.91 1.42 10.57
N ASP A 38 -2.13 2.42 9.74
CA ASP A 38 -3.46 2.73 9.23
C ASP A 38 -3.92 1.76 8.13
N VAL A 39 -2.99 1.09 7.45
CA VAL A 39 -3.34 0.18 6.34
C VAL A 39 -3.37 -1.29 6.75
N VAL A 40 -3.09 -1.60 8.01
CA VAL A 40 -3.18 -2.96 8.54
C VAL A 40 -4.28 -3.02 9.60
N PRO A 41 -4.71 -4.23 9.98
CA PRO A 41 -5.71 -4.36 11.04
C PRO A 41 -5.26 -3.69 12.34
N PRO A 42 -6.21 -3.13 13.11
CA PRO A 42 -5.88 -2.46 14.37
C PRO A 42 -5.11 -3.34 15.36
N ASP A 43 -5.27 -4.65 15.26
CA ASP A 43 -4.61 -5.60 16.14
C ASP A 43 -3.09 -5.53 16.06
N TYR A 44 -2.54 -5.04 14.94
CA TYR A 44 -1.10 -4.88 14.82
C TYR A 44 -0.54 -3.91 15.86
N ARG A 45 -1.37 -2.97 16.31
CA ARG A 45 -0.97 -2.00 17.34
C ARG A 45 -0.73 -2.62 18.70
N LEU A 46 -1.21 -3.87 18.91
CA LEU A 46 -0.98 -4.59 20.15
C LEU A 46 0.46 -5.10 20.27
N HIS A 47 1.20 -5.09 19.18
CA HIS A 47 2.56 -5.63 19.17
C HIS A 47 3.57 -4.49 19.14
N GLY A 48 4.01 -4.06 20.31
CA GLY A 48 4.97 -2.95 20.42
C GLY A 48 6.25 -3.17 19.63
N VAL A 49 6.64 -4.43 19.41
CA VAL A 49 7.83 -4.75 18.62
C VAL A 49 7.72 -4.22 17.19
N LEU A 50 6.52 -4.19 16.62
CA LEU A 50 6.33 -3.68 15.26
C LEU A 50 6.55 -2.18 15.18
N MET A 51 6.20 -1.45 16.23
CA MET A 51 6.42 -0.01 16.27
C MET A 51 7.89 0.33 16.53
N ARG A 52 8.61 -0.53 17.23
CA ARG A 52 10.03 -0.34 17.46
C ARG A 52 10.90 -0.73 16.27
N HIS A 53 10.35 -1.54 15.36
CA HIS A 53 11.08 -2.03 14.18
C HIS A 53 10.26 -1.76 12.93
N PRO A 54 10.34 -0.54 12.39
CA PRO A 54 9.51 -0.17 11.22
C PRO A 54 9.67 -1.07 10.01
N ILE A 55 10.86 -1.64 9.80
CA ILE A 55 11.08 -2.59 8.70
C ILE A 55 10.23 -3.83 8.90
N ALA A 56 10.13 -4.33 10.12
CA ALA A 56 9.27 -5.48 10.41
C ALA A 56 7.80 -5.15 10.18
N LEU A 57 7.36 -3.97 10.62
CA LEU A 57 5.99 -3.52 10.39
C LEU A 57 5.70 -3.44 8.89
N ALA A 58 6.61 -2.84 8.12
CA ALA A 58 6.44 -2.71 6.68
C ALA A 58 6.37 -4.07 5.98
N THR A 59 7.21 -5.00 6.41
CA THR A 59 7.22 -6.36 5.85
C THR A 59 5.89 -7.06 6.10
N LEU A 60 5.39 -7.01 7.32
CA LEU A 60 4.10 -7.61 7.65
C LEU A 60 2.94 -6.92 6.92
N ALA A 61 3.01 -5.59 6.79
CA ALA A 61 1.99 -4.85 6.06
C ALA A 61 1.95 -5.27 4.59
N ARG A 62 3.11 -5.46 3.96
CA ARG A 62 3.17 -5.94 2.58
C ARG A 62 2.52 -7.30 2.42
N HIS A 63 2.80 -8.22 3.33
CA HIS A 63 2.19 -9.56 3.29
C HIS A 63 0.67 -9.48 3.50
N HIS A 64 0.24 -8.66 4.43
CA HIS A 64 -1.19 -8.47 4.67
C HIS A 64 -1.90 -7.93 3.42
N LEU A 65 -1.33 -6.90 2.82
CA LEU A 65 -1.94 -6.28 1.64
C LEU A 65 -1.94 -7.22 0.44
N ALA A 66 -0.89 -8.02 0.25
CA ALA A 66 -0.87 -9.03 -0.80
C ALA A 66 -2.00 -10.04 -0.62
N ALA A 67 -2.23 -10.46 0.61
CA ALA A 67 -3.34 -11.38 0.91
C ALA A 67 -4.69 -10.73 0.63
N CYS A 68 -4.83 -9.44 0.95
CA CYS A 68 -6.06 -8.70 0.67
C CYS A 68 -6.33 -8.57 -0.83
N VAL A 69 -5.29 -8.29 -1.62
CA VAL A 69 -5.40 -8.23 -3.08
C VAL A 69 -5.88 -9.57 -3.63
N GLU A 70 -5.29 -10.67 -3.16
CA GLU A 70 -5.68 -12.00 -3.61
C GLU A 70 -7.10 -12.33 -3.18
N GLY A 71 -7.48 -11.94 -1.97
CA GLY A 71 -8.85 -12.13 -1.49
C GLY A 71 -9.87 -11.39 -2.35
N ALA A 72 -9.57 -10.16 -2.74
CA ALA A 72 -10.46 -9.40 -3.62
C ALA A 72 -10.59 -10.04 -5.00
N ARG A 73 -9.49 -10.55 -5.55
CA ARG A 73 -9.52 -11.27 -6.83
C ARG A 73 -10.36 -12.54 -6.73
N GLN A 74 -10.17 -13.31 -5.70
CA GLN A 74 -10.92 -14.54 -5.49
C GLN A 74 -12.42 -14.24 -5.30
N GLY A 75 -12.73 -13.21 -4.52
CA GLY A 75 -14.12 -12.79 -4.32
C GLY A 75 -14.78 -12.40 -5.64
N TYR A 76 -14.08 -11.66 -6.48
CA TYR A 76 -14.63 -11.30 -7.80
C TYR A 76 -14.90 -12.53 -8.65
N ARG A 77 -13.97 -13.48 -8.70
CA ARG A 77 -14.09 -14.69 -9.50
C ARG A 77 -15.24 -15.58 -9.03
N SER A 78 -15.48 -15.65 -7.74
CA SER A 78 -16.46 -16.58 -7.16
C SER A 78 -17.81 -15.95 -6.84
N ALA A 79 -17.94 -14.63 -6.96
CA ALA A 79 -19.12 -13.92 -6.50
C ALA A 79 -20.41 -14.41 -7.16
N ARG A 80 -20.37 -14.66 -8.48
CA ARG A 80 -21.57 -15.13 -9.17
C ARG A 80 -22.04 -16.48 -8.66
N ALA A 81 -21.10 -17.39 -8.41
CA ALA A 81 -21.44 -18.71 -7.89
C ALA A 81 -21.93 -18.67 -6.46
N GLU A 82 -21.28 -17.83 -5.64
CA GLU A 82 -21.59 -17.80 -4.22
C GLU A 82 -22.83 -16.94 -3.88
N LEU A 83 -23.05 -15.86 -4.63
CA LEU A 83 -24.08 -14.87 -4.30
C LEU A 83 -25.23 -14.83 -5.29
N GLY A 84 -25.14 -15.53 -6.41
CA GLY A 84 -26.13 -15.42 -7.47
C GLY A 84 -27.55 -15.79 -7.04
N LYS A 85 -27.68 -16.69 -6.07
CA LYS A 85 -28.97 -17.10 -5.56
C LYS A 85 -29.53 -16.15 -4.50
N ASP A 86 -28.64 -15.36 -3.87
CA ASP A 86 -29.01 -14.53 -2.74
C ASP A 86 -29.28 -13.09 -3.15
N LEU A 87 -28.87 -12.68 -4.34
CA LEU A 87 -28.97 -11.30 -4.79
C LEU A 87 -29.72 -11.19 -6.12
N PRO A 88 -30.49 -10.12 -6.31
CA PRO A 88 -31.03 -9.83 -7.65
C PRO A 88 -29.90 -9.45 -8.59
N PRO A 89 -30.12 -9.55 -9.91
CA PRO A 89 -29.05 -9.26 -10.89
C PRO A 89 -28.40 -7.88 -10.71
N SER A 90 -29.18 -6.85 -10.41
CA SER A 90 -28.62 -5.52 -10.17
C SER A 90 -27.75 -5.49 -8.93
N GLY A 91 -28.13 -6.22 -7.88
CA GLY A 91 -27.32 -6.32 -6.66
C GLY A 91 -26.01 -7.03 -6.92
N LEU A 92 -26.05 -8.11 -7.70
CA LEU A 92 -24.82 -8.83 -8.05
C LEU A 92 -23.89 -7.96 -8.86
N THR A 93 -24.42 -7.22 -9.84
CA THR A 93 -23.61 -6.29 -10.64
C THR A 93 -22.94 -5.25 -9.74
N ALA A 94 -23.65 -4.71 -8.77
CA ALA A 94 -23.12 -3.73 -7.84
C ALA A 94 -22.00 -4.34 -6.96
N VAL A 95 -22.18 -5.58 -6.50
CA VAL A 95 -21.16 -6.27 -5.72
C VAL A 95 -19.90 -6.51 -6.54
N LEU A 96 -20.05 -6.93 -7.80
CA LEU A 96 -18.89 -7.12 -8.67
C LEU A 96 -18.14 -5.82 -8.88
N ALA A 97 -18.86 -4.71 -9.09
CA ALA A 97 -18.22 -3.40 -9.21
C ALA A 97 -17.48 -3.00 -7.93
N ALA A 98 -18.04 -3.31 -6.77
CA ALA A 98 -17.39 -3.04 -5.48
C ALA A 98 -16.09 -3.84 -5.33
N TYR A 99 -16.11 -5.14 -5.70
CA TYR A 99 -14.88 -5.94 -5.67
C TYR A 99 -13.80 -5.38 -6.59
N GLN A 100 -14.19 -4.90 -7.78
CA GLN A 100 -13.22 -4.30 -8.70
C GLN A 100 -12.63 -3.01 -8.13
N ALA A 101 -13.47 -2.14 -7.58
CA ALA A 101 -13.01 -0.88 -6.99
C ALA A 101 -12.08 -1.15 -5.80
N GLU A 102 -12.45 -2.08 -4.94
CA GLU A 102 -11.64 -2.43 -3.79
C GLU A 102 -10.33 -3.07 -4.23
N GLY A 103 -10.36 -3.91 -5.25
CA GLY A 103 -9.15 -4.51 -5.79
C GLY A 103 -8.16 -3.46 -6.30
N ARG A 104 -8.65 -2.45 -7.02
CA ARG A 104 -7.78 -1.37 -7.50
C ARG A 104 -7.19 -0.57 -6.33
N ARG A 105 -8.01 -0.29 -5.32
CA ARG A 105 -7.54 0.43 -4.13
C ARG A 105 -6.45 -0.37 -3.41
N LEU A 106 -6.66 -1.67 -3.25
CA LEU A 106 -5.69 -2.54 -2.56
C LEU A 106 -4.39 -2.67 -3.32
N VAL A 107 -4.45 -2.76 -4.65
CA VAL A 107 -3.24 -2.81 -5.47
C VAL A 107 -2.42 -1.53 -5.31
N ALA A 108 -3.08 -0.38 -5.33
CA ALA A 108 -2.40 0.90 -5.15
C ALA A 108 -1.78 1.00 -3.75
N THR A 109 -2.50 0.55 -2.71
CA THR A 109 -2.00 0.57 -1.34
C THR A 109 -0.82 -0.39 -1.18
N ALA A 110 -0.90 -1.58 -1.80
CA ALA A 110 0.20 -2.55 -1.77
C ALA A 110 1.45 -1.99 -2.44
N ARG A 111 1.28 -1.27 -3.56
CA ARG A 111 2.39 -0.60 -4.23
C ARG A 111 3.03 0.45 -3.33
N ALA A 112 2.20 1.26 -2.68
CA ALA A 112 2.69 2.28 -1.77
C ALA A 112 3.46 1.66 -0.60
N ALA A 113 2.95 0.56 -0.04
CA ALA A 113 3.62 -0.13 1.06
C ALA A 113 4.97 -0.71 0.63
N GLU A 114 5.06 -1.21 -0.60
CA GLU A 114 6.33 -1.69 -1.13
C GLU A 114 7.35 -0.56 -1.21
N LEU A 115 6.94 0.60 -1.73
CA LEU A 115 7.84 1.75 -1.84
C LEU A 115 8.32 2.22 -0.46
N VAL A 116 7.41 2.30 0.50
CA VAL A 116 7.76 2.69 1.87
C VAL A 116 8.72 1.69 2.48
N SER A 117 8.47 0.39 2.28
CA SER A 117 9.34 -0.67 2.79
C SER A 117 10.76 -0.54 2.24
N ARG A 118 10.87 -0.29 0.94
CA ARG A 118 12.17 -0.11 0.29
C ARG A 118 12.91 1.12 0.84
N ALA A 119 12.17 2.20 1.03
CA ALA A 119 12.75 3.43 1.59
C ALA A 119 13.21 3.21 3.03
N LEU A 120 12.45 2.48 3.85
CA LEU A 120 12.85 2.15 5.22
C LEU A 120 14.12 1.31 5.26
N ARG A 121 14.38 0.52 4.21
CA ARG A 121 15.60 -0.26 4.10
C ARG A 121 16.77 0.55 3.55
N GLY A 122 16.57 1.84 3.30
CA GLY A 122 17.63 2.72 2.84
C GLY A 122 17.76 2.83 1.32
N GLU A 123 16.82 2.25 0.58
CA GLU A 123 16.86 2.37 -0.86
C GLU A 123 16.57 3.80 -1.29
N THR A 124 17.31 4.29 -2.28
CA THR A 124 17.07 5.61 -2.84
C THR A 124 16.36 5.49 -4.17
N PHE A 125 15.48 6.43 -4.43
CA PHE A 125 14.72 6.47 -5.67
C PHE A 125 15.19 7.65 -6.51
N VAL A 126 15.27 7.45 -7.82
CA VAL A 126 15.75 8.46 -8.76
C VAL A 126 14.62 8.77 -9.74
N PRO A 127 14.32 10.05 -9.99
CA PRO A 127 13.33 10.39 -11.00
C PRO A 127 13.72 9.83 -12.35
N ARG A 128 12.75 9.32 -13.11
CA ARG A 128 13.01 8.89 -14.46
C ARG A 128 13.15 10.11 -15.34
N LEU A 129 14.19 10.07 -16.15
CA LEU A 129 14.33 11.06 -17.20
C LEU A 129 13.45 10.63 -18.34
N THR A 130 12.48 11.46 -18.67
CA THR A 130 11.69 11.26 -19.86
C THR A 130 12.34 12.04 -20.97
N GLY A 131 12.88 11.33 -21.87
CA GLY A 131 13.64 12.00 -22.89
C GLY A 131 13.05 11.98 -24.18
#